data_ae1700cb7c6e5b12509fccdf94738a1c
#
_entry.id   ae1700cb7c6e5b12509fccdf94738a1c
#
_cell.length_a   1.000
_cell.length_b   1.000
_cell.length_c   1.000
_cell.angle_alpha   90.00
_cell.angle_beta   90.00
_cell.angle_gamma   90.00
#
_symmetry.space_group_name_H-M   'P 1'
#
loop_
_entity.id
_entity.type
_entity.pdbx_description
1 polymer ?
#
loop_
_entity_poly.entity_id
_entity_poly.type
_entity_poly.pdbx_seq_one_letter_code
_entity_poly.pdbx_strand_id
1 'polypeptide(L)'
;RILGSTVRRVYAQDGPSLKAAGIDFNASFILGGQIGGEAMRMFLVYSPGNFIEATRETPYFQIGESKYGKPILDRVITTATPLDEAAKCALVSMDSTLKSNLSVGLPLDLLVYRNGQLNSSNFVCIDEHNPYFQFIRSTWGEKLHRVFESIDDPQWGGGEAKHPLLVPSKRFPPMKKIGDAGEKIV
;
A
#
# COMPACT_ATOMS: atom_id res chain seq x y z
N ARG A 1 11.40 -19.95 -14.57
CA ARG A 1 10.92 -20.44 -15.89
C ARG A 1 9.63 -21.26 -15.76
N ILE A 2 9.49 -22.15 -14.79
CA ILE A 2 8.31 -23.03 -14.61
C ILE A 2 7.05 -22.18 -14.42
N LEU A 3 7.03 -21.23 -13.49
CA LEU A 3 5.88 -20.39 -13.22
C LEU A 3 5.40 -19.62 -14.47
N GLY A 4 6.31 -18.96 -15.20
CA GLY A 4 5.96 -18.25 -16.41
C GLY A 4 5.42 -19.14 -17.53
N SER A 5 5.96 -20.36 -17.71
CA SER A 5 5.40 -21.34 -18.67
C SER A 5 4.03 -21.84 -18.26
N THR A 6 3.79 -22.00 -16.94
CA THR A 6 2.48 -22.39 -16.41
C THR A 6 1.43 -21.29 -16.63
N VAL A 7 1.77 -20.03 -16.33
CA VAL A 7 0.89 -18.87 -16.57
C VAL A 7 0.49 -18.81 -18.05
N ARG A 8 1.46 -18.90 -18.97
CA ARG A 8 1.15 -18.90 -20.41
C ARG A 8 0.29 -20.07 -20.86
N ARG A 9 0.49 -21.28 -20.27
CA ARG A 9 -0.34 -22.44 -20.58
C ARG A 9 -1.78 -22.24 -20.11
N VAL A 10 -1.99 -21.75 -18.89
CA VAL A 10 -3.34 -21.44 -18.38
C VAL A 10 -3.99 -20.35 -19.24
N TYR A 11 -3.24 -19.31 -19.59
CA TYR A 11 -3.75 -18.27 -20.50
C TYR A 11 -4.15 -18.82 -21.88
N ALA A 12 -3.36 -19.69 -22.46
CA ALA A 12 -3.68 -20.30 -23.74
C ALA A 12 -4.95 -21.17 -23.67
N GLN A 13 -5.19 -21.81 -22.55
CA GLN A 13 -6.34 -22.69 -22.31
C GLN A 13 -7.62 -21.87 -22.03
N ASP A 14 -7.57 -20.94 -21.10
CA ASP A 14 -8.75 -20.29 -20.53
C ASP A 14 -8.92 -18.82 -20.96
N GLY A 15 -7.84 -18.19 -21.42
CA GLY A 15 -7.80 -16.77 -21.79
C GLY A 15 -8.86 -16.36 -22.83
N PRO A 16 -9.08 -17.11 -23.91
CA PRO A 16 -10.12 -16.78 -24.88
C PRO A 16 -11.53 -16.75 -24.27
N SER A 17 -11.85 -17.71 -23.41
CA SER A 17 -13.16 -17.77 -22.73
C SER A 17 -13.34 -16.64 -21.72
N LEU A 18 -12.30 -16.31 -20.95
CA LEU A 18 -12.30 -15.17 -20.02
C LEU A 18 -12.49 -13.85 -20.75
N LYS A 19 -11.76 -13.65 -21.84
CA LYS A 19 -11.88 -12.45 -22.69
C LYS A 19 -13.30 -12.31 -23.28
N ALA A 20 -13.89 -13.40 -23.70
CA ALA A 20 -15.27 -13.41 -24.21
C ALA A 20 -16.29 -13.02 -23.12
N ALA A 21 -15.99 -13.33 -21.85
CA ALA A 21 -16.78 -12.95 -20.67
C ALA A 21 -16.44 -11.54 -20.13
N GLY A 22 -15.54 -10.79 -20.79
CA GLY A 22 -15.11 -9.47 -20.34
C GLY A 22 -14.18 -9.49 -19.12
N ILE A 23 -13.56 -10.63 -18.84
CA ILE A 23 -12.66 -10.82 -17.70
C ILE A 23 -11.22 -10.78 -18.18
N ASP A 24 -10.42 -9.84 -17.66
CA ASP A 24 -8.99 -9.81 -17.93
C ASP A 24 -8.25 -10.87 -17.14
N PHE A 25 -7.46 -11.70 -17.84
CA PHE A 25 -6.54 -12.62 -17.21
C PHE A 25 -5.29 -11.85 -16.77
N ASN A 26 -5.26 -11.49 -15.50
CA ASN A 26 -4.12 -10.81 -14.90
C ASN A 26 -3.77 -11.47 -13.57
N ALA A 27 -2.68 -12.24 -13.56
CA ALA A 27 -2.18 -12.92 -12.36
C ALA A 27 -0.76 -12.45 -12.05
N SER A 28 -0.57 -11.88 -10.86
CA SER A 28 0.75 -11.58 -10.31
C SER A 28 0.99 -12.43 -9.07
N PHE A 29 2.25 -12.78 -8.83
CA PHE A 29 2.63 -13.63 -7.70
C PHE A 29 3.82 -13.03 -6.97
N ILE A 30 3.79 -13.06 -5.64
CA ILE A 30 4.99 -12.89 -4.84
C ILE A 30 5.47 -14.29 -4.45
N LEU A 31 6.70 -14.62 -4.82
CA LEU A 31 7.34 -15.88 -4.47
C LEU A 31 8.53 -15.56 -3.57
N GLY A 32 8.47 -15.99 -2.32
CA GLY A 32 9.56 -15.85 -1.36
C GLY A 32 9.94 -17.20 -0.76
N GLY A 33 11.20 -17.34 -0.38
CA GLY A 33 11.67 -18.55 0.27
C GLY A 33 13.18 -18.62 0.43
N GLN A 34 13.61 -19.75 0.98
CA GLN A 34 15.01 -20.08 1.23
C GLN A 34 15.27 -21.55 0.95
N ILE A 35 16.37 -21.82 0.27
CA ILE A 35 16.92 -23.18 0.15
C ILE A 35 17.97 -23.33 1.24
N GLY A 36 18.04 -24.51 1.87
CA GLY A 36 19.04 -24.75 2.93
C GLY A 36 20.47 -24.44 2.45
N GLY A 37 21.18 -23.62 3.23
CA GLY A 37 22.51 -23.15 2.90
C GLY A 37 22.59 -21.96 1.96
N GLU A 38 21.45 -21.46 1.42
CA GLU A 38 21.41 -20.30 0.55
C GLU A 38 20.78 -19.07 1.26
N ALA A 39 20.94 -17.88 0.67
CA ALA A 39 20.26 -16.67 1.12
C ALA A 39 18.75 -16.73 0.81
N MET A 40 17.94 -16.06 1.64
CA MET A 40 16.53 -15.83 1.33
C MET A 40 16.41 -14.98 0.06
N ARG A 41 15.42 -15.32 -0.77
CA ARG A 41 15.12 -14.59 -2.00
C ARG A 41 13.62 -14.34 -2.12
N MET A 42 13.26 -13.21 -2.72
CA MET A 42 11.87 -12.86 -2.98
C MET A 42 11.73 -12.29 -4.38
N PHE A 43 10.70 -12.71 -5.09
CA PHE A 43 10.44 -12.35 -6.48
C PHE A 43 9.00 -11.88 -6.64
N LEU A 44 8.82 -10.82 -7.43
CA LEU A 44 7.52 -10.45 -7.99
C LEU A 44 7.45 -10.98 -9.43
N VAL A 45 6.51 -11.84 -9.70
CA VAL A 45 6.26 -12.43 -11.02
C VAL A 45 5.02 -11.80 -11.62
N TYR A 46 5.17 -11.25 -12.81
CA TYR A 46 4.09 -10.58 -13.55
C TYR A 46 3.31 -11.55 -14.43
N SER A 47 2.13 -11.13 -14.85
CA SER A 47 1.23 -11.92 -15.69
C SER A 47 1.87 -12.50 -16.97
N PRO A 48 2.77 -11.80 -17.71
CA PRO A 48 3.47 -12.41 -18.85
C PRO A 48 4.50 -13.46 -18.47
N GLY A 49 4.80 -13.64 -17.17
CA GLY A 49 5.76 -14.61 -16.65
C GLY A 49 7.19 -14.11 -16.51
N ASN A 50 7.43 -12.81 -16.76
CA ASN A 50 8.65 -12.13 -16.36
C ASN A 50 8.62 -11.83 -14.86
N PHE A 51 9.79 -11.57 -14.27
CA PHE A 51 9.90 -11.34 -12.83
C PHE A 51 11.00 -10.33 -12.51
N ILE A 52 10.91 -9.74 -11.32
CA ILE A 52 11.96 -8.98 -10.68
C ILE A 52 12.27 -9.58 -9.31
N GLU A 53 13.50 -9.44 -8.85
CA GLU A 53 13.94 -9.86 -7.53
C GLU A 53 13.99 -8.65 -6.59
N ALA A 54 13.67 -8.86 -5.31
CA ALA A 54 13.82 -7.84 -4.29
C ALA A 54 15.30 -7.46 -4.11
N THR A 55 15.57 -6.17 -3.99
CA THR A 55 16.90 -5.59 -3.80
C THR A 55 16.91 -4.70 -2.57
N ARG A 56 18.08 -4.13 -2.25
CA ARG A 56 18.17 -3.13 -1.19
C ARG A 56 17.34 -1.88 -1.46
N GLU A 57 17.15 -1.53 -2.72
CA GLU A 57 16.36 -0.37 -3.16
C GLU A 57 14.87 -0.70 -3.26
N THR A 58 14.54 -1.98 -3.42
CA THR A 58 13.16 -2.48 -3.47
C THR A 58 13.00 -3.60 -2.44
N PRO A 59 12.90 -3.25 -1.13
CA PRO A 59 12.96 -4.22 -0.05
C PRO A 59 11.66 -5.00 0.18
N TYR A 60 10.57 -4.64 -0.48
CA TYR A 60 9.28 -5.31 -0.37
C TYR A 60 8.54 -5.32 -1.70
N PHE A 61 7.55 -6.19 -1.81
CA PHE A 61 6.58 -6.22 -2.90
C PHE A 61 5.16 -6.12 -2.36
N GLN A 62 4.28 -5.61 -3.19
CA GLN A 62 2.85 -5.54 -2.93
C GLN A 62 2.08 -5.88 -4.20
N ILE A 63 1.04 -6.70 -4.08
CA ILE A 63 0.10 -7.04 -5.15
C ILE A 63 -1.33 -6.85 -4.66
N GLY A 64 -2.28 -6.83 -5.56
CA GLY A 64 -3.68 -6.56 -5.25
C GLY A 64 -3.95 -5.07 -5.03
N GLU A 65 -4.76 -4.73 -4.02
CA GLU A 65 -5.08 -3.33 -3.73
C GLU A 65 -3.93 -2.65 -2.96
N SER A 66 -3.19 -1.82 -3.66
CA SER A 66 -1.97 -1.17 -3.12
C SER A 66 -2.14 0.31 -2.76
N LYS A 67 -3.19 0.97 -3.25
CA LYS A 67 -3.32 2.43 -3.16
C LYS A 67 -3.32 2.96 -1.73
N TYR A 68 -3.98 2.25 -0.83
CA TYR A 68 -4.24 2.75 0.53
C TYR A 68 -3.14 2.37 1.53
N GLY A 69 -2.49 1.23 1.33
CA GLY A 69 -1.45 0.71 2.23
C GLY A 69 -0.03 1.10 1.83
N LYS A 70 0.26 1.21 0.54
CA LYS A 70 1.60 1.50 0.02
C LYS A 70 2.24 2.79 0.57
N PRO A 71 1.54 3.91 0.73
CA PRO A 71 2.13 5.12 1.30
C PRO A 71 2.72 4.98 2.70
N ILE A 72 2.22 4.01 3.48
CA ILE A 72 2.74 3.69 4.81
C ILE A 72 4.02 2.87 4.68
N LEU A 73 3.99 1.81 3.86
CA LEU A 73 5.14 0.95 3.62
C LEU A 73 6.33 1.75 3.07
N ASP A 74 6.11 2.61 2.09
CA ASP A 74 7.15 3.43 1.45
C ASP A 74 7.86 4.37 2.45
N ARG A 75 7.20 4.77 3.54
CA ARG A 75 7.79 5.65 4.56
C ARG A 75 8.53 4.92 5.67
N VAL A 76 8.19 3.66 5.90
CA VAL A 76 8.64 2.92 7.08
C VAL A 76 9.60 1.78 6.72
N ILE A 77 9.34 1.08 5.59
CA ILE A 77 10.08 -0.13 5.25
C ILE A 77 11.38 0.19 4.52
N THR A 78 12.46 -0.28 5.09
CA THR A 78 13.81 -0.28 4.51
C THR A 78 14.44 -1.65 4.68
N THR A 79 15.59 -1.91 4.07
CA THR A 79 16.33 -3.16 4.27
C THR A 79 16.86 -3.33 5.70
N ALA A 80 16.93 -2.24 6.48
CA ALA A 80 17.36 -2.26 7.87
C ALA A 80 16.19 -2.41 8.86
N THR A 81 14.95 -2.36 8.38
CA THR A 81 13.75 -2.49 9.24
C THR A 81 13.71 -3.88 9.87
N PRO A 82 13.66 -3.99 11.22
CA PRO A 82 13.54 -5.25 11.91
C PRO A 82 12.24 -5.99 11.49
N LEU A 83 12.30 -7.33 11.45
CA LEU A 83 11.20 -8.15 10.94
C LEU A 83 9.88 -7.93 11.71
N ASP A 84 9.95 -7.75 13.02
CA ASP A 84 8.76 -7.51 13.85
C ASP A 84 8.16 -6.10 13.60
N GLU A 85 9.01 -5.12 13.28
CA GLU A 85 8.54 -3.79 12.85
C GLU A 85 7.96 -3.82 11.43
N ALA A 86 8.55 -4.61 10.54
CA ALA A 86 8.00 -4.83 9.20
C ALA A 86 6.62 -5.49 9.26
N ALA A 87 6.44 -6.49 10.12
CA ALA A 87 5.14 -7.13 10.36
C ALA A 87 4.10 -6.13 10.91
N LYS A 88 4.49 -5.32 11.91
CA LYS A 88 3.65 -4.24 12.43
C LYS A 88 3.26 -3.24 11.33
N CYS A 89 4.21 -2.81 10.51
CA CYS A 89 3.96 -1.89 9.42
C CYS A 89 3.00 -2.48 8.37
N ALA A 90 3.16 -3.77 8.04
CA ALA A 90 2.25 -4.48 7.15
C ALA A 90 0.81 -4.50 7.71
N LEU A 91 0.63 -4.73 9.00
CA LEU A 91 -0.68 -4.71 9.66
C LEU A 91 -1.31 -3.30 9.65
N VAL A 92 -0.53 -2.24 9.88
CA VAL A 92 -1.00 -0.84 9.76
C VAL A 92 -1.41 -0.53 8.32
N SER A 93 -0.64 -0.99 7.34
CA SER A 93 -0.95 -0.88 5.92
C SER A 93 -2.27 -1.59 5.56
N MET A 94 -2.49 -2.79 6.10
CA MET A 94 -3.72 -3.55 5.90
C MET A 94 -4.92 -2.89 6.59
N ASP A 95 -4.78 -2.34 7.80
CA ASP A 95 -5.85 -1.58 8.45
C ASP A 95 -6.29 -0.38 7.62
N SER A 96 -5.34 0.37 7.06
CA SER A 96 -5.64 1.50 6.17
C SER A 96 -6.38 1.07 4.90
N THR A 97 -6.03 -0.10 4.37
CA THR A 97 -6.69 -0.68 3.20
C THR A 97 -8.12 -1.14 3.54
N LEU A 98 -8.29 -1.85 4.66
CA LEU A 98 -9.61 -2.29 5.16
C LEU A 98 -10.58 -1.12 5.38
N LYS A 99 -10.07 0.03 5.85
CA LYS A 99 -10.87 1.24 6.05
C LYS A 99 -11.34 1.89 4.75
N SER A 100 -10.55 1.75 3.69
CA SER A 100 -10.74 2.55 2.46
C SER A 100 -11.24 1.73 1.27
N ASN A 101 -11.21 0.39 1.35
CA ASN A 101 -11.64 -0.49 0.28
C ASN A 101 -12.52 -1.63 0.79
N LEU A 102 -13.79 -1.60 0.39
CA LEU A 102 -14.80 -2.61 0.78
C LEU A 102 -14.55 -4.00 0.18
N SER A 103 -13.70 -4.12 -0.83
CA SER A 103 -13.34 -5.43 -1.42
C SER A 103 -12.28 -6.18 -0.63
N VAL A 104 -11.67 -5.55 0.37
CA VAL A 104 -10.69 -6.17 1.27
C VAL A 104 -11.32 -6.36 2.64
N GLY A 105 -11.21 -7.56 3.18
CA GLY A 105 -11.87 -7.95 4.43
C GLY A 105 -10.99 -8.82 5.32
N LEU A 106 -11.46 -9.04 6.54
CA LEU A 106 -10.91 -10.02 7.47
C LEU A 106 -11.47 -11.43 7.12
N PRO A 107 -10.77 -12.51 7.47
CA PRO A 107 -9.49 -12.52 8.18
C PRO A 107 -8.29 -12.19 7.30
N LEU A 108 -7.17 -11.74 7.94
CA LEU A 108 -5.87 -11.60 7.32
C LEU A 108 -4.97 -12.77 7.73
N ASP A 109 -4.18 -13.25 6.78
CA ASP A 109 -3.16 -14.24 7.05
C ASP A 109 -1.78 -13.56 7.13
N LEU A 110 -1.09 -13.72 8.25
CA LEU A 110 0.26 -13.20 8.48
C LEU A 110 1.23 -14.36 8.63
N LEU A 111 2.23 -14.42 7.74
CA LEU A 111 3.35 -15.34 7.87
C LEU A 111 4.64 -14.57 8.13
N VAL A 112 5.33 -14.88 9.21
CA VAL A 112 6.66 -14.33 9.55
C VAL A 112 7.71 -15.43 9.38
N TYR A 113 8.58 -15.29 8.38
CA TYR A 113 9.64 -16.22 8.08
C TYR A 113 11.01 -15.63 8.45
N ARG A 114 11.76 -16.31 9.29
CA ARG A 114 13.10 -15.90 9.72
C ARG A 114 14.19 -16.67 8.96
N ASN A 115 15.29 -16.00 8.67
CA ASN A 115 16.42 -16.60 7.98
C ASN A 115 16.90 -17.89 8.68
N GLY A 116 17.07 -18.94 7.91
CA GLY A 116 17.53 -20.25 8.40
C GLY A 116 16.45 -21.12 9.08
N GLN A 117 15.23 -20.62 9.26
CA GLN A 117 14.17 -21.36 9.94
C GLN A 117 13.67 -22.56 9.13
N LEU A 118 13.67 -22.48 7.80
CA LEU A 118 13.26 -23.52 6.83
C LEU A 118 11.89 -24.18 7.13
N ASN A 119 11.02 -23.45 7.81
CA ASN A 119 9.65 -23.89 8.09
C ASN A 119 8.71 -22.67 8.18
N SER A 120 7.41 -22.89 8.20
CA SER A 120 6.35 -21.87 8.23
C SER A 120 5.61 -21.83 9.58
N SER A 121 6.32 -22.06 10.70
CA SER A 121 5.70 -22.16 12.01
C SER A 121 5.09 -20.86 12.55
N ASN A 122 5.54 -19.71 12.07
CA ASN A 122 5.03 -18.40 12.51
C ASN A 122 3.91 -17.90 11.56
N PHE A 123 2.85 -18.66 11.47
CA PHE A 123 1.64 -18.32 10.72
C PHE A 123 0.52 -17.96 11.69
N VAL A 124 -0.13 -16.81 11.45
CA VAL A 124 -1.24 -16.32 12.28
C VAL A 124 -2.38 -15.88 11.38
N CYS A 125 -3.57 -16.40 11.64
CA CYS A 125 -4.81 -15.89 11.09
C CYS A 125 -5.34 -14.79 12.03
N ILE A 126 -5.56 -13.61 11.48
CA ILE A 126 -5.97 -12.40 12.21
C ILE A 126 -7.42 -12.11 11.82
N ASP A 127 -8.32 -12.37 12.74
CA ASP A 127 -9.74 -12.05 12.63
C ASP A 127 -10.10 -10.72 13.34
N GLU A 128 -11.37 -10.40 13.38
CA GLU A 128 -11.90 -9.20 14.03
C GLU A 128 -11.68 -9.17 15.56
N HIS A 129 -11.46 -10.31 16.19
CA HIS A 129 -11.27 -10.45 17.64
C HIS A 129 -9.79 -10.47 18.04
N ASN A 130 -8.86 -10.45 17.08
CA ASN A 130 -7.43 -10.46 17.39
C ASN A 130 -7.05 -9.21 18.20
N PRO A 131 -6.59 -9.36 19.47
CA PRO A 131 -6.40 -8.23 20.36
C PRO A 131 -5.26 -7.31 19.92
N TYR A 132 -4.21 -7.86 19.28
CA TYR A 132 -3.11 -7.04 18.79
C TYR A 132 -3.53 -6.21 17.57
N PHE A 133 -4.34 -6.76 16.68
CA PHE A 133 -4.84 -6.02 15.53
C PHE A 133 -5.84 -4.94 15.94
N GLN A 134 -6.71 -5.22 16.92
CA GLN A 134 -7.59 -4.19 17.51
C GLN A 134 -6.78 -3.06 18.17
N PHE A 135 -5.71 -3.40 18.88
CA PHE A 135 -4.79 -2.41 19.45
C PHE A 135 -4.11 -1.55 18.37
N ILE A 136 -3.65 -2.15 17.26
CA ILE A 136 -3.09 -1.40 16.12
C ILE A 136 -4.13 -0.41 15.58
N ARG A 137 -5.35 -0.87 15.29
CA ARG A 137 -6.42 -0.04 14.71
C ARG A 137 -6.75 1.18 15.55
N SER A 138 -6.93 1.00 16.85
CA SER A 138 -7.22 2.10 17.77
C SER A 138 -6.04 3.05 17.93
N THR A 139 -4.86 2.50 18.22
CA THR A 139 -3.65 3.28 18.48
C THR A 139 -3.16 4.05 17.27
N TRP A 140 -3.20 3.44 16.08
CA TRP A 140 -2.79 4.10 14.84
C TRP A 140 -3.66 5.31 14.53
N GLY A 141 -4.98 5.15 14.59
CA GLY A 141 -5.92 6.23 14.32
C GLY A 141 -5.75 7.41 15.28
N GLU A 142 -5.62 7.13 16.59
CA GLU A 142 -5.41 8.15 17.61
C GLU A 142 -4.09 8.89 17.43
N LYS A 143 -2.99 8.16 17.22
CA LYS A 143 -1.67 8.78 17.04
C LYS A 143 -1.58 9.58 15.76
N LEU A 144 -2.18 9.11 14.67
CA LEU A 144 -2.22 9.84 13.41
C LEU A 144 -2.97 11.18 13.57
N HIS A 145 -4.09 11.18 14.29
CA HIS A 145 -4.84 12.40 14.59
C HIS A 145 -4.03 13.39 15.40
N ARG A 146 -3.35 12.93 16.47
CA ARG A 146 -2.46 13.78 17.28
C ARG A 146 -1.29 14.36 16.47
N VAL A 147 -0.69 13.56 15.58
CA VAL A 147 0.38 14.06 14.70
C VAL A 147 -0.18 15.11 13.75
N PHE A 148 -1.35 14.89 13.18
CA PHE A 148 -2.00 15.85 12.30
C PHE A 148 -2.29 17.18 13.03
N GLU A 149 -2.82 17.13 14.26
CA GLU A 149 -3.07 18.33 15.08
C GLU A 149 -1.80 19.10 15.45
N SER A 150 -0.63 18.43 15.46
CA SER A 150 0.66 19.07 15.74
C SER A 150 1.26 19.79 14.53
N ILE A 151 0.68 19.65 13.34
CA ILE A 151 1.10 20.36 12.13
C ILE A 151 0.35 21.69 12.10
N ASP A 152 1.09 22.76 12.05
CA ASP A 152 0.50 24.10 11.99
C ASP A 152 -0.37 24.29 10.75
N ASP A 153 -1.48 25.00 10.92
CA ASP A 153 -2.38 25.31 9.83
C ASP A 153 -1.71 26.16 8.75
N PRO A 154 -2.10 25.98 7.48
CA PRO A 154 -1.56 26.78 6.37
C PRO A 154 -1.93 28.25 6.52
N GLN A 155 -0.95 29.12 6.33
CA GLN A 155 -1.16 30.58 6.35
C GLN A 155 -1.34 31.11 4.93
N TRP A 156 -2.43 31.83 4.71
CA TRP A 156 -2.84 32.35 3.40
C TRP A 156 -2.32 33.75 3.05
N GLY A 157 -1.45 34.30 3.87
CA GLY A 157 -0.83 35.63 3.69
C GLY A 157 -1.39 36.70 4.64
N GLY A 158 -0.59 37.73 4.93
CA GLY A 158 -1.00 38.93 5.68
C GLY A 158 -0.53 39.03 7.13
N GLY A 159 0.33 38.15 7.62
CA GLY A 159 0.91 38.21 8.96
C GLY A 159 2.39 37.83 9.00
N GLU A 160 3.04 38.01 10.15
CA GLU A 160 4.37 37.39 10.40
C GLU A 160 4.25 35.87 10.38
N ALA A 161 4.63 35.28 9.26
CA ALA A 161 4.50 33.84 9.05
C ALA A 161 5.60 33.10 9.81
N LYS A 162 5.24 32.24 10.72
CA LYS A 162 6.16 31.30 11.38
C LYS A 162 6.55 30.14 10.47
N HIS A 163 5.79 29.86 9.43
CA HIS A 163 5.94 28.74 8.51
C HIS A 163 5.74 29.17 7.04
N PRO A 164 6.12 28.30 6.06
CA PRO A 164 5.95 28.62 4.65
C PRO A 164 4.52 29.01 4.30
N LEU A 165 4.37 30.15 3.62
CA LEU A 165 3.08 30.64 3.16
C LEU A 165 2.56 29.82 1.97
N LEU A 166 1.27 29.54 1.96
CA LEU A 166 0.58 29.15 0.74
C LEU A 166 0.30 30.39 -0.09
N VAL A 167 1.09 30.59 -1.15
CA VAL A 167 0.91 31.71 -2.07
C VAL A 167 -0.12 31.32 -3.12
N PRO A 168 -1.21 32.09 -3.31
CA PRO A 168 -2.20 31.81 -4.33
C PRO A 168 -1.56 31.73 -5.72
N SER A 169 -1.96 30.73 -6.50
CA SER A 169 -1.45 30.56 -7.87
C SER A 169 -1.94 31.69 -8.76
N LYS A 170 -1.01 32.34 -9.48
CA LYS A 170 -1.36 33.32 -10.53
C LYS A 170 -2.11 32.69 -11.72
N ARG A 171 -2.17 31.37 -11.80
CA ARG A 171 -2.90 30.65 -12.88
C ARG A 171 -4.42 30.74 -12.78
N PHE A 172 -4.94 30.97 -11.59
CA PHE A 172 -6.37 31.07 -11.34
C PHE A 172 -6.62 32.42 -10.65
N PRO A 173 -7.08 33.42 -11.35
CA PRO A 173 -7.53 34.66 -10.73
C PRO A 173 -8.64 34.33 -9.71
N PRO A 174 -8.75 35.08 -8.61
CA PRO A 174 -9.80 34.86 -7.63
C PRO A 174 -11.17 34.89 -8.32
N MET A 175 -12.00 33.88 -8.02
CA MET A 175 -13.37 33.82 -8.53
C MET A 175 -14.10 35.11 -8.06
N LYS A 176 -14.74 35.81 -8.98
CA LYS A 176 -15.62 36.95 -8.63
C LYS A 176 -16.72 36.42 -7.70
N LYS A 177 -16.96 37.08 -6.59
CA LYS A 177 -18.08 36.74 -5.71
C LYS A 177 -19.37 36.83 -6.52
N ILE A 178 -20.20 35.81 -6.43
CA ILE A 178 -21.57 35.83 -6.96
C ILE A 178 -22.32 36.88 -6.14
N GLY A 179 -22.46 38.06 -6.66
CA GLY A 179 -23.07 39.23 -5.95
C GLY A 179 -22.63 40.59 -6.52
N ASP A 180 -21.49 40.63 -7.22
CA ASP A 180 -21.03 41.84 -7.88
C ASP A 180 -21.59 42.04 -9.31
N ALA A 181 -22.71 41.39 -9.63
CA ALA A 181 -23.46 41.55 -10.88
C ALA A 181 -24.41 42.75 -10.81
N GLY A 182 -23.89 43.89 -10.35
CA GLY A 182 -24.63 45.15 -10.18
C GLY A 182 -24.14 46.30 -11.05
N GLU A 183 -23.22 46.07 -11.99
CA GLU A 183 -22.87 47.12 -12.96
C GLU A 183 -23.54 46.87 -14.30
N LYS A 184 -24.47 47.79 -14.61
CA LYS A 184 -25.22 47.89 -15.84
C LYS A 184 -24.28 47.98 -17.04
N ILE A 185 -24.56 47.14 -18.03
CA ILE A 185 -24.10 47.31 -19.40
C ILE A 185 -24.89 48.50 -19.96
N VAL A 186 -24.23 49.59 -20.26
CA VAL A 186 -24.69 50.65 -21.16
C VAL A 186 -24.05 50.41 -22.51
#